data_e0bffacfd890c30d0722ff8907e90058
#
_entry.id   e0bffacfd890c30d0722ff8907e90058
#
_cell.length_a   1.000
_cell.length_b   1.000
_cell.length_c   1.000
_cell.angle_alpha   90.00
_cell.angle_beta   90.00
_cell.angle_gamma   90.00
#
_symmetry.space_group_name_H-M   'P 1'
#
loop_
_entity.id
_entity.type
_entity.pdbx_description
1 polymer ?
#
loop_
_entity_poly.entity_id
_entity_poly.type
_entity_poly.pdbx_seq_one_letter_code
_entity_poly.pdbx_strand_id
1 'polypeptide(L)'
;MGGISTLQPQLSVGIERQGVHLGSMATVVIALGGSLLRPEVEQRQDWLSDFVTIIRDRVSSGDRIGVVVGGGAPAREGIEIASQSIDDIDHLDRIGIAATRLNATIIREALAAYGVPVAGTIPSSVDEAVVDLNRKEVVVMGGTVPGHTTDTVAIMLAVKSGAEKCVIATNVAKVYSEDPRDNPDAEPFDSLTLIELQEIVGPPEHRGAGGSQVVDPVGVGRAVSNSMPLDILDGRDAERIRQSLEGKGFEGTVVEG
;
A
#
# COMPACT_ATOMS: atom_id res chain seq x y z
N MET A 1 61.37 -24.77 37.14
CA MET A 1 61.67 -24.18 35.84
C MET A 1 60.43 -24.36 34.97
N GLY A 2 59.78 -23.28 34.72
CA GLY A 2 58.45 -23.19 34.13
C GLY A 2 58.39 -23.47 32.66
N GLY A 3 57.38 -24.21 32.23
CA GLY A 3 56.95 -24.37 30.85
C GLY A 3 55.70 -23.58 30.59
N ILE A 4 55.84 -22.57 29.74
CA ILE A 4 54.75 -21.67 29.33
C ILE A 4 53.93 -22.39 28.24
N SER A 5 52.69 -22.72 28.55
CA SER A 5 51.72 -23.22 27.55
C SER A 5 51.11 -22.07 26.80
N THR A 6 51.41 -21.94 25.52
CA THR A 6 50.80 -21.00 24.58
C THR A 6 49.45 -21.52 24.13
N LEU A 7 48.36 -20.86 24.59
CA LEU A 7 47.00 -21.03 24.06
C LEU A 7 46.90 -20.33 22.71
N GLN A 8 46.65 -21.10 21.67
CA GLN A 8 46.23 -20.58 20.34
C GLN A 8 44.74 -20.21 20.39
N PRO A 9 44.30 -19.08 19.79
CA PRO A 9 42.90 -18.79 19.67
C PRO A 9 42.31 -19.63 18.56
N GLN A 10 41.23 -20.36 18.86
CA GLN A 10 40.40 -21.04 17.91
C GLN A 10 39.62 -19.99 17.09
N LEU A 11 39.88 -19.96 15.79
CA LEU A 11 39.05 -19.26 14.81
C LEU A 11 37.70 -19.98 14.71
N SER A 12 36.64 -19.37 15.23
CA SER A 12 35.26 -19.78 14.94
C SER A 12 34.93 -19.41 13.51
N VAL A 13 34.95 -20.39 12.62
CA VAL A 13 34.41 -20.28 11.27
C VAL A 13 32.90 -20.19 11.42
N GLY A 14 32.36 -18.97 11.30
CA GLY A 14 30.93 -18.74 11.15
C GLY A 14 30.47 -19.37 9.85
N ILE A 15 29.72 -20.46 9.95
CA ILE A 15 28.99 -21.02 8.80
C ILE A 15 27.83 -20.05 8.51
N GLU A 16 28.04 -19.11 7.57
CA GLU A 16 26.94 -18.43 6.91
C GLU A 16 26.13 -19.49 6.17
N ARG A 17 24.99 -19.83 6.70
CA ARG A 17 23.96 -20.54 5.96
C ARG A 17 23.47 -19.59 4.87
N GLN A 18 24.03 -19.71 3.67
CA GLN A 18 23.37 -19.26 2.45
C GLN A 18 22.08 -20.09 2.30
N GLY A 19 21.00 -19.63 2.96
CA GLY A 19 19.67 -20.08 2.64
C GLY A 19 19.36 -19.60 1.24
N VAL A 20 19.33 -20.52 0.28
CA VAL A 20 18.66 -20.32 -0.99
C VAL A 20 17.21 -20.01 -0.59
N HIS A 21 16.81 -18.75 -0.64
CA HIS A 21 15.44 -18.32 -0.53
C HIS A 21 14.74 -18.85 -1.79
N LEU A 22 14.23 -20.07 -1.73
CA LEU A 22 13.16 -20.49 -2.62
C LEU A 22 12.02 -19.51 -2.34
N GLY A 23 11.78 -18.59 -3.27
CA GLY A 23 10.82 -17.53 -3.14
C GLY A 23 9.49 -18.10 -2.67
N SER A 24 9.11 -17.80 -1.44
CA SER A 24 7.76 -17.99 -0.95
C SER A 24 6.88 -17.18 -1.90
N MET A 25 5.88 -17.81 -2.51
CA MET A 25 4.86 -17.13 -3.32
C MET A 25 4.02 -16.26 -2.38
N ALA A 26 4.49 -15.04 -2.15
CA ALA A 26 3.78 -14.07 -1.31
C ALA A 26 2.59 -13.47 -2.06
N THR A 27 1.51 -13.24 -1.34
CA THR A 27 0.46 -12.32 -1.80
C THR A 27 0.62 -11.03 -1.02
N VAL A 28 0.71 -9.90 -1.73
CA VAL A 28 0.80 -8.57 -1.13
C VAL A 28 -0.23 -7.66 -1.79
N VAL A 29 -0.84 -6.79 -1.01
CA VAL A 29 -1.75 -5.76 -1.54
C VAL A 29 -1.14 -4.38 -1.33
N ILE A 30 -1.27 -3.53 -2.34
CA ILE A 30 -0.80 -2.14 -2.32
C ILE A 30 -2.00 -1.21 -2.45
N ALA A 31 -2.23 -0.37 -1.45
CA ALA A 31 -3.07 0.82 -1.58
C ALA A 31 -2.21 1.93 -2.19
N LEU A 32 -2.54 2.34 -3.40
CA LEU A 32 -1.78 3.34 -4.14
C LEU A 32 -2.52 4.67 -4.14
N GLY A 33 -1.99 5.65 -3.42
CA GLY A 33 -2.58 6.98 -3.36
C GLY A 33 -2.75 7.62 -4.73
N GLY A 34 -3.95 8.10 -5.06
CA GLY A 34 -4.23 8.69 -6.36
C GLY A 34 -3.42 9.96 -6.68
N SER A 35 -2.85 10.61 -5.65
CA SER A 35 -1.93 11.74 -5.83
C SER A 35 -0.61 11.34 -6.49
N LEU A 36 -0.20 10.08 -6.36
CA LEU A 36 1.03 9.56 -6.98
C LEU A 36 0.96 9.54 -8.52
N LEU A 37 -0.24 9.57 -9.10
CA LEU A 37 -0.47 9.62 -10.54
C LEU A 37 -0.61 11.04 -11.10
N ARG A 38 -0.26 12.08 -10.33
CA ARG A 38 -0.50 13.47 -10.73
C ARG A 38 0.55 14.03 -11.68
N PRO A 39 0.14 14.96 -12.59
CA PRO A 39 1.08 15.69 -13.46
C PRO A 39 2.09 16.56 -12.71
N GLU A 40 1.72 17.04 -11.51
CA GLU A 40 2.59 17.90 -10.68
C GLU A 40 3.75 17.14 -10.02
N VAL A 41 3.73 15.84 -10.02
CA VAL A 41 4.93 15.04 -9.73
C VAL A 41 5.83 15.17 -10.95
N GLU A 42 6.88 15.94 -10.83
CA GLU A 42 7.78 16.41 -11.94
C GLU A 42 8.33 15.28 -12.80
N GLN A 43 8.24 14.02 -12.38
CA GLN A 43 8.75 12.83 -13.06
C GLN A 43 7.68 11.72 -13.17
N ARG A 44 6.44 12.08 -13.48
CA ARG A 44 5.31 11.14 -13.57
C ARG A 44 5.57 9.93 -14.47
N GLN A 45 6.23 10.13 -15.60
CA GLN A 45 6.54 9.05 -16.55
C GLN A 45 7.58 8.09 -15.96
N ASP A 46 8.60 8.63 -15.32
CA ASP A 46 9.64 7.84 -14.69
C ASP A 46 9.07 7.05 -13.52
N TRP A 47 8.27 7.68 -12.65
CA TRP A 47 7.62 7.00 -11.54
C TRP A 47 6.73 5.83 -11.98
N LEU A 48 5.90 6.01 -13.00
CA LEU A 48 5.03 4.95 -13.52
C LEU A 48 5.86 3.80 -14.10
N SER A 49 6.93 4.11 -14.82
CA SER A 49 7.87 3.13 -15.38
C SER A 49 8.57 2.34 -14.27
N ASP A 50 9.01 3.03 -13.21
CA ASP A 50 9.65 2.40 -12.06
C ASP A 50 8.67 1.50 -11.31
N PHE A 51 7.45 1.96 -11.07
CA PHE A 51 6.41 1.15 -10.45
C PHE A 51 6.08 -0.10 -11.25
N VAL A 52 5.90 0.02 -12.57
CA VAL A 52 5.68 -1.14 -13.47
C VAL A 52 6.84 -2.12 -13.42
N THR A 53 8.08 -1.62 -13.38
CA THR A 53 9.28 -2.45 -13.27
C THR A 53 9.31 -3.21 -11.95
N ILE A 54 8.98 -2.56 -10.83
CA ILE A 54 8.89 -3.17 -9.51
C ILE A 54 7.87 -4.32 -9.51
N ILE A 55 6.65 -4.06 -10.01
CA ILE A 55 5.60 -5.09 -10.07
C ILE A 55 6.03 -6.27 -10.94
N ARG A 56 6.62 -6.01 -12.12
CA ARG A 56 7.11 -7.06 -13.01
C ARG A 56 8.18 -7.93 -12.33
N ASP A 57 9.13 -7.31 -11.64
CA ASP A 57 10.22 -8.02 -10.97
C ASP A 57 9.68 -8.90 -9.84
N ARG A 58 8.71 -8.41 -9.05
CA ARG A 58 8.07 -9.19 -7.98
C ARG A 58 7.26 -10.36 -8.52
N VAL A 59 6.48 -10.15 -9.57
CA VAL A 59 5.74 -11.22 -10.25
C VAL A 59 6.71 -12.27 -10.84
N SER A 60 7.83 -11.83 -11.41
CA SER A 60 8.87 -12.75 -11.90
C SER A 60 9.50 -13.57 -10.78
N SER A 61 9.47 -13.08 -9.54
CA SER A 61 9.91 -13.78 -8.33
C SER A 61 8.85 -14.72 -7.75
N GLY A 62 7.64 -14.76 -8.33
CA GLY A 62 6.54 -15.65 -7.96
C GLY A 62 5.44 -15.01 -7.11
N ASP A 63 5.51 -13.71 -6.83
CA ASP A 63 4.50 -13.03 -6.03
C ASP A 63 3.20 -12.77 -6.78
N ARG A 64 2.11 -12.68 -6.00
CA ARG A 64 0.81 -12.18 -6.42
C ARG A 64 0.56 -10.81 -5.82
N ILE A 65 0.11 -9.87 -6.64
CA ILE A 65 -0.02 -8.49 -6.22
C ILE A 65 -1.42 -7.94 -6.52
N GLY A 66 -2.11 -7.50 -5.46
CA GLY A 66 -3.30 -6.67 -5.57
C GLY A 66 -2.93 -5.19 -5.51
N VAL A 67 -3.42 -4.38 -6.43
CA VAL A 67 -3.21 -2.92 -6.41
C VAL A 67 -4.57 -2.23 -6.34
N VAL A 68 -4.80 -1.44 -5.30
CA VAL A 68 -6.02 -0.63 -5.14
C VAL A 68 -5.66 0.84 -5.28
N VAL A 69 -6.22 1.52 -6.27
CA VAL A 69 -5.78 2.85 -6.68
C VAL A 69 -6.77 3.93 -6.21
N GLY A 70 -6.25 4.97 -5.56
CA GLY A 70 -7.01 6.11 -5.07
C GLY A 70 -7.43 7.10 -6.17
N GLY A 71 -8.36 7.98 -5.83
CA GLY A 71 -8.95 8.93 -6.79
C GLY A 71 -8.07 10.16 -7.10
N GLY A 72 -7.35 10.66 -6.11
CA GLY A 72 -6.49 11.83 -6.28
C GLY A 72 -7.22 13.11 -6.71
N ALA A 73 -6.60 13.89 -7.59
CA ALA A 73 -7.19 15.12 -8.12
C ALA A 73 -8.47 14.88 -8.93
N PRO A 74 -8.53 13.92 -9.85
CA PRO A 74 -9.74 13.67 -10.60
C PRO A 74 -10.98 13.43 -9.73
N ALA A 75 -10.82 12.77 -8.59
CA ALA A 75 -11.91 12.58 -7.64
C ALA A 75 -12.32 13.90 -6.98
N ARG A 76 -11.36 14.67 -6.48
CA ARG A 76 -11.65 15.97 -5.83
C ARG A 76 -12.31 16.95 -6.79
N GLU A 77 -11.78 17.10 -7.99
CA GLU A 77 -12.33 17.97 -9.01
C GLU A 77 -13.75 17.53 -9.43
N GLY A 78 -13.97 16.23 -9.65
CA GLY A 78 -15.28 15.70 -9.99
C GLY A 78 -16.31 15.92 -8.88
N ILE A 79 -15.92 15.71 -7.62
CA ILE A 79 -16.78 15.96 -6.45
C ILE A 79 -17.06 17.46 -6.32
N GLU A 80 -16.07 18.33 -6.47
CA GLU A 80 -16.21 19.79 -6.38
C GLU A 80 -17.21 20.31 -7.43
N ILE A 81 -17.09 19.86 -8.67
CA ILE A 81 -18.04 20.21 -9.74
C ILE A 81 -19.45 19.75 -9.37
N ALA A 82 -19.61 18.52 -8.91
CA ALA A 82 -20.90 17.92 -8.61
C ALA A 82 -21.57 18.50 -7.37
N SER A 83 -20.81 18.86 -6.35
CA SER A 83 -21.31 19.41 -5.08
C SER A 83 -22.04 20.75 -5.23
N GLN A 84 -21.88 21.43 -6.38
CA GLN A 84 -22.67 22.62 -6.70
C GLN A 84 -24.15 22.32 -6.92
N SER A 85 -24.52 21.06 -7.14
CA SER A 85 -25.89 20.64 -7.47
C SER A 85 -26.32 19.34 -6.76
N ILE A 86 -25.41 18.68 -6.05
CA ILE A 86 -25.63 17.39 -5.39
C ILE A 86 -25.19 17.53 -3.93
N ASP A 87 -26.13 17.36 -3.00
CA ASP A 87 -25.87 17.35 -1.55
C ASP A 87 -25.72 15.92 -1.00
N ASP A 88 -26.18 14.90 -1.76
CA ASP A 88 -26.16 13.51 -1.34
C ASP A 88 -24.73 12.95 -1.39
N ILE A 89 -24.22 12.54 -0.23
CA ILE A 89 -22.84 12.04 -0.06
C ILE A 89 -22.63 10.76 -0.87
N ASP A 90 -23.60 9.87 -0.95
CA ASP A 90 -23.48 8.63 -1.70
C ASP A 90 -23.33 8.88 -3.21
N HIS A 91 -24.00 9.93 -3.71
CA HIS A 91 -23.83 10.34 -5.12
C HIS A 91 -22.45 10.94 -5.37
N LEU A 92 -21.91 11.74 -4.45
CA LEU A 92 -20.57 12.30 -4.53
C LEU A 92 -19.51 11.19 -4.43
N ASP A 93 -19.71 10.22 -3.53
CA ASP A 93 -18.82 9.05 -3.41
C ASP A 93 -18.76 8.23 -4.71
N ARG A 94 -19.88 8.05 -5.42
CA ARG A 94 -19.89 7.37 -6.74
C ARG A 94 -19.02 8.08 -7.77
N ILE A 95 -18.97 9.42 -7.74
CA ILE A 95 -18.07 10.20 -8.60
C ILE A 95 -16.62 9.94 -8.22
N GLY A 96 -16.30 9.95 -6.91
CA GLY A 96 -14.99 9.60 -6.41
C GLY A 96 -14.59 8.18 -6.81
N ILE A 97 -15.48 7.20 -6.69
CA ILE A 97 -15.27 5.81 -7.13
C ILE A 97 -14.95 5.75 -8.63
N ALA A 98 -15.70 6.46 -9.48
CA ALA A 98 -15.43 6.49 -10.93
C ALA A 98 -14.03 7.03 -11.24
N ALA A 99 -13.56 8.05 -10.51
CA ALA A 99 -12.22 8.58 -10.65
C ALA A 99 -11.14 7.58 -10.19
N THR A 100 -11.37 6.82 -9.11
CA THR A 100 -10.45 5.74 -8.70
C THR A 100 -10.32 4.67 -9.77
N ARG A 101 -11.42 4.32 -10.44
CA ARG A 101 -11.44 3.30 -11.50
C ARG A 101 -10.74 3.78 -12.78
N LEU A 102 -10.84 5.08 -13.11
CA LEU A 102 -10.03 5.69 -14.16
C LEU A 102 -8.53 5.53 -13.87
N ASN A 103 -8.10 5.88 -12.65
CA ASN A 103 -6.71 5.73 -12.24
C ASN A 103 -6.26 4.25 -12.24
N ALA A 104 -7.11 3.34 -11.77
CA ALA A 104 -6.86 1.91 -11.83
C ALA A 104 -6.68 1.42 -13.28
N THR A 105 -7.47 1.94 -14.22
CA THR A 105 -7.33 1.63 -15.65
C THR A 105 -5.95 2.07 -16.17
N ILE A 106 -5.48 3.25 -15.80
CA ILE A 106 -4.15 3.74 -16.21
C ILE A 106 -3.05 2.78 -15.74
N ILE A 107 -3.07 2.37 -14.46
CA ILE A 107 -2.09 1.43 -13.92
C ILE A 107 -2.19 0.07 -14.62
N ARG A 108 -3.39 -0.47 -14.79
CA ARG A 108 -3.60 -1.76 -15.45
C ARG A 108 -3.07 -1.77 -16.89
N GLU A 109 -3.39 -0.71 -17.68
CA GLU A 109 -2.92 -0.62 -19.07
C GLU A 109 -1.40 -0.48 -19.13
N ALA A 110 -0.79 0.28 -18.22
CA ALA A 110 0.66 0.38 -18.15
C ALA A 110 1.29 -0.99 -17.85
N LEU A 111 0.80 -1.73 -16.85
CA LEU A 111 1.28 -3.08 -16.54
C LEU A 111 1.13 -4.04 -17.73
N ALA A 112 -0.04 -4.04 -18.38
CA ALA A 112 -0.30 -4.88 -19.54
C ALA A 112 0.63 -4.55 -20.72
N ALA A 113 0.87 -3.27 -21.00
CA ALA A 113 1.76 -2.81 -22.06
C ALA A 113 3.22 -3.28 -21.86
N TYR A 114 3.64 -3.50 -20.62
CA TYR A 114 4.97 -4.03 -20.28
C TYR A 114 4.99 -5.54 -20.07
N GLY A 115 3.92 -6.24 -20.44
CA GLY A 115 3.83 -7.70 -20.42
C GLY A 115 3.62 -8.32 -19.04
N VAL A 116 3.21 -7.54 -18.05
CA VAL A 116 2.84 -8.08 -16.74
C VAL A 116 1.51 -8.84 -16.85
N PRO A 117 1.40 -10.08 -16.32
CA PRO A 117 0.18 -10.88 -16.39
C PRO A 117 -0.92 -10.35 -15.44
N VAL A 118 -1.49 -9.22 -15.80
CA VAL A 118 -2.55 -8.52 -15.06
C VAL A 118 -3.95 -8.99 -15.50
N ALA A 119 -4.93 -8.95 -14.59
CA ALA A 119 -6.34 -9.21 -14.90
C ALA A 119 -6.87 -8.25 -15.96
N GLY A 120 -7.70 -8.77 -16.88
CA GLY A 120 -8.17 -8.02 -18.06
C GLY A 120 -9.21 -6.93 -17.76
N THR A 121 -9.82 -6.94 -16.58
CA THR A 121 -10.87 -6.01 -16.17
C THR A 121 -10.52 -5.35 -14.83
N ILE A 122 -11.17 -4.22 -14.54
CA ILE A 122 -11.12 -3.59 -13.22
C ILE A 122 -12.30 -4.16 -12.41
N PRO A 123 -12.05 -4.99 -11.37
CA PRO A 123 -13.10 -5.56 -10.54
C PRO A 123 -13.99 -4.49 -9.90
N SER A 124 -15.27 -4.81 -9.72
CA SER A 124 -16.24 -3.92 -9.08
C SER A 124 -16.39 -4.18 -7.56
N SER A 125 -15.87 -5.30 -7.11
CA SER A 125 -15.90 -5.72 -5.72
C SER A 125 -14.60 -6.41 -5.29
N VAL A 126 -14.37 -6.46 -3.99
CA VAL A 126 -13.22 -7.19 -3.42
C VAL A 126 -13.32 -8.69 -3.73
N ASP A 127 -14.53 -9.26 -3.75
CA ASP A 127 -14.73 -10.68 -4.05
C ASP A 127 -14.34 -11.00 -5.50
N GLU A 128 -14.72 -10.17 -6.46
CA GLU A 128 -14.26 -10.30 -7.85
C GLU A 128 -12.72 -10.18 -7.94
N ALA A 129 -12.13 -9.22 -7.23
CA ALA A 129 -10.68 -9.03 -7.21
C ALA A 129 -9.94 -10.26 -6.66
N VAL A 130 -10.45 -10.91 -5.61
CA VAL A 130 -9.90 -12.17 -5.08
C VAL A 130 -9.98 -13.29 -6.11
N VAL A 131 -11.12 -13.42 -6.80
CA VAL A 131 -11.28 -14.43 -7.87
C VAL A 131 -10.28 -14.18 -9.00
N ASP A 132 -10.09 -12.92 -9.40
CA ASP A 132 -9.14 -12.56 -10.45
C ASP A 132 -7.69 -12.79 -10.00
N LEU A 133 -7.34 -12.45 -8.76
CA LEU A 133 -6.00 -12.67 -8.19
C LEU A 133 -5.65 -14.16 -8.07
N ASN A 134 -6.64 -15.04 -7.95
CA ASN A 134 -6.43 -16.49 -8.00
C ASN A 134 -6.15 -17.02 -9.42
N ARG A 135 -6.44 -16.23 -10.46
CA ARG A 135 -6.28 -16.61 -11.88
C ARG A 135 -5.14 -15.88 -12.57
N LYS A 136 -4.74 -14.75 -12.04
CA LYS A 136 -3.68 -13.86 -12.55
C LYS A 136 -2.76 -13.45 -11.41
N GLU A 137 -1.55 -13.18 -11.74
CA GLU A 137 -0.52 -12.77 -10.78
C GLU A 137 -0.78 -11.35 -10.27
N VAL A 138 -1.44 -10.50 -11.08
CA VAL A 138 -1.76 -9.12 -10.70
C VAL A 138 -3.24 -8.81 -10.92
N VAL A 139 -3.85 -8.16 -9.95
CA VAL A 139 -5.16 -7.50 -10.10
C VAL A 139 -5.03 -6.02 -9.75
N VAL A 140 -5.67 -5.17 -10.54
CA VAL A 140 -5.75 -3.73 -10.27
C VAL A 140 -7.21 -3.34 -10.14
N MET A 141 -7.55 -2.60 -9.08
CA MET A 141 -8.92 -2.13 -8.84
C MET A 141 -8.93 -0.71 -8.28
N GLY A 142 -10.10 -0.10 -8.27
CA GLY A 142 -10.41 1.17 -7.59
C GLY A 142 -11.33 0.98 -6.40
N GLY A 143 -12.02 2.05 -6.02
CA GLY A 143 -13.10 2.02 -5.03
C GLY A 143 -14.26 1.12 -5.45
N THR A 144 -15.07 0.69 -4.48
CA THR A 144 -16.15 -0.30 -4.66
C THR A 144 -17.53 0.28 -4.41
N VAL A 145 -17.80 0.70 -3.18
CA VAL A 145 -19.11 1.21 -2.75
C VAL A 145 -18.95 2.52 -1.97
N PRO A 146 -19.99 3.39 -1.94
CA PRO A 146 -19.99 4.57 -1.08
C PRO A 146 -19.64 4.23 0.37
N GLY A 147 -18.97 5.14 1.06
CA GLY A 147 -18.56 4.96 2.44
C GLY A 147 -17.27 4.15 2.63
N HIS A 148 -16.68 3.56 1.60
CA HIS A 148 -15.38 2.89 1.68
C HIS A 148 -14.29 3.68 0.96
N THR A 149 -13.24 4.06 1.68
CA THR A 149 -12.03 4.60 1.07
C THR A 149 -11.23 3.50 0.35
N THR A 150 -10.30 3.88 -0.51
CA THR A 150 -9.42 2.92 -1.18
C THR A 150 -8.47 2.22 -0.23
N ASP A 151 -8.09 2.82 0.89
CA ASP A 151 -7.31 2.17 1.94
C ASP A 151 -8.12 1.04 2.59
N THR A 152 -9.38 1.32 2.96
CA THR A 152 -10.31 0.29 3.46
C THR A 152 -10.48 -0.86 2.45
N VAL A 153 -10.66 -0.55 1.16
CA VAL A 153 -10.79 -1.57 0.10
C VAL A 153 -9.52 -2.41 -0.03
N ALA A 154 -8.33 -1.77 0.04
CA ALA A 154 -7.06 -2.48 -0.04
C ALA A 154 -6.85 -3.43 1.15
N ILE A 155 -7.12 -2.96 2.37
CA ILE A 155 -7.03 -3.79 3.57
C ILE A 155 -8.02 -4.96 3.50
N MET A 156 -9.26 -4.72 3.03
CA MET A 156 -10.24 -5.79 2.82
C MET A 156 -9.76 -6.81 1.77
N LEU A 157 -9.15 -6.36 0.68
CA LEU A 157 -8.55 -7.24 -0.33
C LEU A 157 -7.41 -8.05 0.27
N ALA A 158 -6.51 -7.42 1.05
CA ALA A 158 -5.41 -8.10 1.71
C ALA A 158 -5.90 -9.20 2.65
N VAL A 159 -6.87 -8.90 3.51
CA VAL A 159 -7.48 -9.88 4.41
C VAL A 159 -8.13 -11.04 3.65
N LYS A 160 -8.96 -10.75 2.64
CA LYS A 160 -9.70 -11.79 1.90
C LYS A 160 -8.82 -12.64 0.98
N SER A 161 -7.71 -12.09 0.47
CA SER A 161 -6.75 -12.82 -0.36
C SER A 161 -5.72 -13.59 0.45
N GLY A 162 -5.70 -13.44 1.78
CA GLY A 162 -4.68 -14.04 2.64
C GLY A 162 -3.30 -13.43 2.41
N ALA A 163 -3.23 -12.14 2.10
CA ALA A 163 -1.97 -11.44 1.89
C ALA A 163 -1.14 -11.38 3.17
N GLU A 164 0.18 -11.40 3.02
CA GLU A 164 1.12 -11.29 4.14
C GLU A 164 1.08 -9.91 4.79
N LYS A 165 0.80 -8.88 3.99
CA LYS A 165 0.66 -7.48 4.44
C LYS A 165 -0.07 -6.62 3.42
N CYS A 166 -0.47 -5.42 3.86
CA CYS A 166 -0.96 -4.35 2.99
C CYS A 166 0.01 -3.16 3.03
N VAL A 167 0.50 -2.73 1.88
CA VAL A 167 1.38 -1.57 1.74
C VAL A 167 0.52 -0.35 1.43
N ILE A 168 0.55 0.66 2.29
CA ILE A 168 -0.14 1.94 2.10
C ILE A 168 0.86 2.95 1.53
N ALA A 169 0.90 3.06 0.21
CA ALA A 169 1.75 4.01 -0.49
C ALA A 169 1.00 5.34 -0.68
N THR A 170 1.36 6.32 0.12
CA THR A 170 0.72 7.64 0.20
C THR A 170 1.73 8.75 -0.12
N ASN A 171 1.40 10.01 0.15
CA ASN A 171 2.29 11.18 0.02
C ASN A 171 2.81 11.68 1.38
N VAL A 172 2.74 10.85 2.41
CA VAL A 172 3.24 11.14 3.77
C VAL A 172 4.41 10.21 4.06
N ALA A 173 5.48 10.75 4.67
CA ALA A 173 6.70 9.97 4.90
C ALA A 173 6.50 8.85 5.92
N LYS A 174 5.76 9.12 7.01
CA LYS A 174 5.53 8.21 8.15
C LYS A 174 4.18 8.50 8.79
N VAL A 175 3.78 7.68 9.73
CA VAL A 175 2.78 8.03 10.73
C VAL A 175 3.43 8.95 11.75
N TYR A 176 2.70 9.97 12.19
CA TYR A 176 3.14 10.94 13.19
C TYR A 176 2.16 10.98 14.36
N SER A 177 2.62 11.45 15.51
CA SER A 177 1.77 11.64 16.69
C SER A 177 0.60 12.60 16.44
N GLU A 178 0.80 13.59 15.55
CA GLU A 178 -0.18 14.57 15.10
C GLU A 178 0.12 14.93 13.63
N ASP A 179 -0.72 15.73 12.98
CA ASP A 179 -0.43 16.18 11.62
C ASP A 179 0.79 17.14 11.62
N PRO A 180 1.91 16.78 10.98
CA PRO A 180 3.11 17.61 10.98
C PRO A 180 2.96 18.94 10.23
N ARG A 181 1.85 19.14 9.49
CA ARG A 181 1.51 20.42 8.85
C ARG A 181 0.90 21.40 9.85
N ASP A 182 0.22 20.87 10.85
CA ASP A 182 -0.43 21.65 11.91
C ASP A 182 0.48 21.78 13.14
N ASN A 183 1.26 20.75 13.44
CA ASN A 183 2.21 20.71 14.54
C ASN A 183 3.62 20.31 14.05
N PRO A 184 4.56 21.28 13.91
CA PRO A 184 5.93 20.99 13.49
C PRO A 184 6.73 20.09 14.46
N ASP A 185 6.28 19.97 15.72
CA ASP A 185 6.91 19.14 16.74
C ASP A 185 6.31 17.70 16.77
N ALA A 186 5.46 17.35 15.80
CA ALA A 186 4.89 16.01 15.69
C ALA A 186 5.99 14.95 15.52
N GLU A 187 5.98 13.94 16.37
CA GLU A 187 6.99 12.87 16.38
C GLU A 187 6.65 11.81 15.33
N PRO A 188 7.60 11.42 14.45
CA PRO A 188 7.43 10.33 13.50
C PRO A 188 7.61 8.97 14.18
N PHE A 189 6.86 7.96 13.76
CA PHE A 189 6.99 6.59 14.22
C PHE A 189 7.64 5.71 13.16
N ASP A 190 8.67 4.95 13.54
CA ASP A 190 9.28 3.93 12.68
C ASP A 190 8.51 2.61 12.75
N SER A 191 7.94 2.29 13.91
CA SER A 191 7.10 1.12 14.11
C SER A 191 5.96 1.41 15.09
N LEU A 192 4.82 0.75 14.86
CA LEU A 192 3.63 0.81 15.71
C LEU A 192 2.99 -0.59 15.74
N THR A 193 2.18 -0.83 16.75
CA THR A 193 1.17 -1.90 16.70
C THR A 193 -0.09 -1.38 16.00
N LEU A 194 -0.92 -2.30 15.50
CA LEU A 194 -2.23 -1.94 14.91
C LEU A 194 -3.13 -1.20 15.92
N ILE A 195 -3.01 -1.50 17.21
CA ILE A 195 -3.79 -0.83 18.26
C ILE A 195 -3.34 0.61 18.43
N GLU A 196 -2.02 0.86 18.52
CA GLU A 196 -1.47 2.23 18.60
C GLU A 196 -1.83 3.05 17.36
N LEU A 197 -1.76 2.45 16.16
CA LEU A 197 -2.21 3.13 14.95
C LEU A 197 -3.68 3.50 15.03
N GLN A 198 -4.56 2.59 15.53
CA GLN A 198 -5.99 2.88 15.69
C GLN A 198 -6.23 4.02 16.68
N GLU A 199 -5.45 4.10 17.76
CA GLU A 199 -5.54 5.20 18.73
C GLU A 199 -5.18 6.55 18.08
N ILE A 200 -4.14 6.57 17.23
CA ILE A 200 -3.68 7.77 16.50
C ILE A 200 -4.74 8.23 15.47
N VAL A 201 -5.27 7.33 14.65
CA VAL A 201 -6.23 7.69 13.60
C VAL A 201 -7.66 7.87 14.14
N GLY A 202 -7.92 7.42 15.37
CA GLY A 202 -9.22 7.53 16.03
C GLY A 202 -10.16 6.34 15.75
N PRO A 203 -11.41 6.42 16.24
CA PRO A 203 -12.35 5.30 16.15
C PRO A 203 -12.71 4.95 14.70
N PRO A 204 -13.06 3.67 14.41
CA PRO A 204 -13.33 3.19 13.06
C PRO A 204 -14.71 3.67 12.55
N GLU A 205 -14.85 4.96 12.41
CA GLU A 205 -16.05 5.65 11.93
C GLU A 205 -15.75 6.40 10.64
N HIS A 206 -16.67 6.31 9.67
CA HIS A 206 -16.55 7.05 8.42
C HIS A 206 -16.84 8.55 8.66
N ARG A 207 -15.86 9.41 8.39
CA ARG A 207 -15.95 10.87 8.58
C ARG A 207 -16.18 11.67 7.30
N GLY A 208 -16.63 11.01 6.22
CA GLY A 208 -16.84 11.63 4.91
C GLY A 208 -15.58 11.68 4.03
N ALA A 209 -15.76 11.88 2.72
CA ALA A 209 -14.68 12.00 1.77
C ALA A 209 -13.88 13.29 2.00
N GLY A 210 -12.55 13.18 2.10
CA GLY A 210 -11.64 14.33 2.08
C GLY A 210 -10.92 14.65 3.41
N GLY A 211 -11.10 13.88 4.48
CA GLY A 211 -10.28 13.98 5.69
C GLY A 211 -8.83 13.63 5.41
N SER A 212 -7.90 14.48 5.82
CA SER A 212 -6.46 14.27 5.62
C SER A 212 -5.89 13.42 6.75
N GLN A 213 -6.20 12.13 6.75
CA GLN A 213 -5.57 11.17 7.65
C GLN A 213 -4.56 10.32 6.86
N VAL A 214 -3.53 9.84 7.54
CA VAL A 214 -2.48 9.00 6.93
C VAL A 214 -3.08 7.70 6.40
N VAL A 215 -4.01 7.10 7.15
CA VAL A 215 -4.79 5.90 6.78
C VAL A 215 -6.21 6.07 7.31
N ASP A 216 -7.19 5.54 6.59
CA ASP A 216 -8.59 5.55 7.00
C ASP A 216 -8.82 4.73 8.30
N PRO A 217 -9.43 5.33 9.35
CA PRO A 217 -9.72 4.65 10.61
C PRO A 217 -10.55 3.37 10.46
N VAL A 218 -11.50 3.34 9.50
CA VAL A 218 -12.32 2.14 9.22
C VAL A 218 -11.44 1.01 8.67
N GLY A 219 -10.51 1.35 7.78
CA GLY A 219 -9.52 0.41 7.26
C GLY A 219 -8.62 -0.14 8.36
N VAL A 220 -8.10 0.74 9.22
CA VAL A 220 -7.28 0.33 10.38
C VAL A 220 -8.06 -0.60 11.30
N GLY A 221 -9.33 -0.31 11.61
CA GLY A 221 -10.19 -1.20 12.41
C GLY A 221 -10.38 -2.58 11.77
N ARG A 222 -10.40 -2.66 10.43
CA ARG A 222 -10.38 -3.95 9.71
C ARG A 222 -9.05 -4.67 9.85
N ALA A 223 -7.92 -3.93 9.77
CA ALA A 223 -6.60 -4.50 10.00
C ALA A 223 -6.45 -5.05 11.42
N VAL A 224 -6.86 -4.29 12.45
CA VAL A 224 -6.89 -4.74 13.86
C VAL A 224 -7.67 -6.04 14.01
N SER A 225 -8.90 -6.08 13.47
CA SER A 225 -9.81 -7.24 13.62
C SER A 225 -9.29 -8.52 12.96
N ASN A 226 -8.32 -8.40 12.03
CA ASN A 226 -7.78 -9.52 11.25
C ASN A 226 -6.27 -9.68 11.42
N SER A 227 -5.64 -8.95 12.33
CA SER A 227 -4.18 -8.92 12.52
C SER A 227 -3.41 -8.75 11.20
N MET A 228 -3.90 -7.84 10.32
CA MET A 228 -3.29 -7.59 9.02
C MET A 228 -2.16 -6.57 9.14
N PRO A 229 -0.88 -6.96 8.95
CA PRO A 229 0.23 -6.02 9.02
C PRO A 229 0.15 -4.94 7.93
N LEU A 230 0.58 -3.73 8.26
CA LEU A 230 0.62 -2.62 7.30
C LEU A 230 2.04 -2.06 7.22
N ASP A 231 2.48 -1.73 5.99
CA ASP A 231 3.64 -0.86 5.76
C ASP A 231 3.13 0.48 5.22
N ILE A 232 3.42 1.58 5.91
CA ILE A 232 2.97 2.92 5.53
C ILE A 232 4.17 3.72 5.08
N LEU A 233 4.15 4.25 3.85
CA LEU A 233 5.32 4.88 3.26
C LEU A 233 4.96 5.96 2.23
N ASP A 234 5.93 6.84 1.96
CA ASP A 234 5.83 7.81 0.87
C ASP A 234 6.06 7.14 -0.48
N GLY A 235 4.96 6.87 -1.18
CA GLY A 235 4.97 6.21 -2.48
C GLY A 235 5.46 7.09 -3.64
N ARG A 236 5.77 8.38 -3.42
CA ARG A 236 6.40 9.24 -4.45
C ARG A 236 7.79 8.74 -4.81
N ASP A 237 8.49 8.14 -3.85
CA ASP A 237 9.70 7.38 -4.08
C ASP A 237 9.35 5.88 -4.26
N ALA A 238 9.33 5.43 -5.52
CA ALA A 238 8.98 4.05 -5.86
C ALA A 238 9.94 3.02 -5.25
N GLU A 239 11.18 3.42 -4.93
CA GLU A 239 12.16 2.53 -4.30
C GLU A 239 11.73 2.10 -2.89
N ARG A 240 11.01 2.95 -2.14
CA ARG A 240 10.44 2.58 -0.83
C ARG A 240 9.38 1.48 -0.98
N ILE A 241 8.56 1.53 -2.05
CA ILE A 241 7.61 0.46 -2.38
C ILE A 241 8.38 -0.84 -2.66
N ARG A 242 9.45 -0.79 -3.45
CA ARG A 242 10.31 -1.94 -3.74
C ARG A 242 10.86 -2.55 -2.46
N GLN A 243 11.47 -1.73 -1.61
CA GLN A 243 12.08 -2.18 -0.35
C GLN A 243 11.07 -2.87 0.56
N SER A 244 9.89 -2.27 0.73
CA SER A 244 8.80 -2.89 1.48
C SER A 244 8.40 -4.25 0.89
N LEU A 245 8.17 -4.34 -0.43
CA LEU A 245 7.79 -5.59 -1.09
C LEU A 245 8.85 -6.68 -0.99
N GLU A 246 10.12 -6.31 -0.91
CA GLU A 246 11.26 -7.22 -0.74
C GLU A 246 11.53 -7.59 0.73
N GLY A 247 10.75 -7.07 1.69
CA GLY A 247 10.99 -7.28 3.12
C GLY A 247 12.28 -6.64 3.63
N LYS A 248 12.79 -5.63 2.93
CA LYS A 248 13.94 -4.81 3.33
C LYS A 248 13.51 -3.66 4.22
N GLY A 249 14.45 -3.09 4.96
CA GLY A 249 14.22 -1.83 5.66
C GLY A 249 13.93 -0.70 4.67
N PHE A 250 12.91 0.09 4.94
CA PHE A 250 12.48 1.24 4.14
C PHE A 250 12.22 2.45 5.03
N GLU A 251 12.23 3.63 4.46
CA GLU A 251 11.78 4.84 5.16
C GLU A 251 10.24 4.89 5.16
N GLY A 252 9.65 4.72 6.33
CA GLY A 252 8.20 4.61 6.53
C GLY A 252 7.87 4.19 7.96
N THR A 253 6.66 3.71 8.17
CA THR A 253 6.21 3.11 9.43
C THR A 253 5.79 1.66 9.18
N VAL A 254 6.40 0.73 9.92
CA VAL A 254 5.97 -0.67 9.97
C VAL A 254 4.91 -0.82 11.06
N VAL A 255 3.77 -1.41 10.72
CA VAL A 255 2.68 -1.65 11.68
C VAL A 255 2.46 -3.15 11.82
N GLU A 256 2.78 -3.65 13.00
CA GLU A 256 2.69 -5.08 13.32
C GLU A 256 1.27 -5.47 13.74
N GLY A 257 0.90 -6.72 13.36
CA GLY A 257 -0.40 -7.32 13.64
C GLY A 257 -0.55 -7.90 15.03
#